data_014c1870d441e0f8f4aa27cd6051c0ef
#
_entry.id   014c1870d441e0f8f4aa27cd6051c0ef
#
_cell.length_a   1.000
_cell.length_b   1.000
_cell.length_c   1.000
_cell.angle_alpha   90.00
_cell.angle_beta   90.00
_cell.angle_gamma   90.00
#
_symmetry.space_group_name_H-M   'P 1'
#
loop_
_entity.id
_entity.type
_entity.pdbx_description
1 polymer ?
#
loop_
_entity_poly.entity_id
_entity_poly.type
_entity_poly.pdbx_seq_one_letter_code
_entity_poly.pdbx_strand_id
1 'polypeptide(L)'
;CYDNVLMHTNDAGSQLCISGCPLLNSIQTNHINVASVYLLHKAGYRVPVSVRTVPIVENGEVVGAVEIFQVQHERMESLYNVEELKALALTDQLTALPNRRYTETFLTSRINEYKALGINFGVLFMDIDHFKLFNDQYGHGVGDDVLRILAKTFTSNLRNSDFIGRWGGEEFIGICVCPDEDSLRQVAEKIRILAEKTSIPYADQSLSVSISIGATLYQTDETAEQVVQRADNLLYMSKTSG
;
A
#
# COMPACT_ATOMS: atom_id res chain seq x y z
N CYS A 1 -31.66 -22.11 15.72
CA CYS A 1 -30.27 -22.50 16.07
C CYS A 1 -30.05 -23.97 16.33
N TYR A 2 -31.13 -24.79 16.46
CA TYR A 2 -31.00 -26.22 16.76
C TYR A 2 -30.10 -26.98 15.75
N ASP A 3 -30.15 -26.59 14.48
CA ASP A 3 -29.33 -27.16 13.40
C ASP A 3 -27.97 -26.46 13.24
N ASN A 4 -27.54 -25.67 14.21
CA ASN A 4 -26.24 -24.97 14.20
C ASN A 4 -26.02 -24.07 12.96
N VAL A 5 -27.09 -23.51 12.39
CA VAL A 5 -27.07 -22.74 11.15
C VAL A 5 -26.23 -21.45 11.27
N LEU A 6 -26.42 -20.71 12.36
CA LEU A 6 -25.71 -19.43 12.58
C LEU A 6 -24.32 -19.60 13.18
N MET A 7 -24.06 -20.71 13.86
CA MET A 7 -22.79 -21.09 14.45
C MET A 7 -22.11 -19.94 15.21
N HIS A 8 -22.84 -19.30 16.14
CA HIS A 8 -22.34 -18.22 16.97
C HIS A 8 -21.04 -18.62 17.69
N THR A 9 -20.01 -17.78 17.58
CA THR A 9 -18.77 -17.93 18.35
C THR A 9 -18.42 -16.61 19.04
N ASN A 10 -17.75 -16.68 20.18
CA ASN A 10 -17.16 -15.51 20.86
C ASN A 10 -15.71 -15.27 20.41
N ASP A 11 -15.07 -14.22 20.97
CA ASP A 11 -13.66 -13.88 20.69
C ASP A 11 -12.67 -15.01 21.04
N ALA A 12 -13.04 -15.91 21.97
CA ALA A 12 -12.23 -17.07 22.34
C ALA A 12 -12.45 -18.30 21.41
N GLY A 13 -13.29 -18.15 20.36
CA GLY A 13 -13.62 -19.24 19.45
C GLY A 13 -14.62 -20.26 19.98
N SER A 14 -15.18 -20.06 21.17
CA SER A 14 -16.16 -20.97 21.77
C SER A 14 -17.49 -20.91 21.04
N GLN A 15 -18.08 -22.09 20.72
CA GLN A 15 -19.39 -22.17 20.08
C GLN A 15 -20.53 -21.90 21.07
N LEU A 16 -21.10 -20.72 20.99
CA LEU A 16 -22.17 -20.27 21.89
C LEU A 16 -23.49 -21.03 21.70
N CYS A 17 -23.71 -21.62 20.54
CA CYS A 17 -24.92 -22.43 20.29
C CYS A 17 -24.96 -23.73 21.12
N ILE A 18 -23.80 -24.17 21.60
CA ILE A 18 -23.68 -25.37 22.48
C ILE A 18 -23.71 -24.96 23.94
N SER A 19 -23.01 -23.88 24.30
CA SER A 19 -22.91 -23.40 25.70
C SER A 19 -22.84 -21.87 25.71
N GLY A 20 -23.78 -21.23 26.45
CA GLY A 20 -23.81 -19.77 26.56
C GLY A 20 -24.61 -19.06 25.45
N CYS A 21 -25.59 -19.71 24.88
CA CYS A 21 -26.48 -19.14 23.84
C CYS A 21 -27.21 -17.87 24.37
N PRO A 22 -27.02 -16.69 23.74
CA PRO A 22 -27.68 -15.46 24.17
C PRO A 22 -29.22 -15.55 24.18
N LEU A 23 -29.79 -16.25 23.18
CA LEU A 23 -31.22 -16.45 23.07
C LEU A 23 -31.77 -17.30 24.24
N LEU A 24 -31.09 -18.42 24.51
CA LEU A 24 -31.49 -19.32 25.63
C LEU A 24 -31.37 -18.62 26.97
N ASN A 25 -30.30 -17.82 27.18
CA ASN A 25 -30.11 -17.03 28.38
C ASN A 25 -31.27 -16.02 28.58
N SER A 26 -31.71 -15.36 27.51
CA SER A 26 -32.84 -14.42 27.57
C SER A 26 -34.16 -15.10 27.95
N ILE A 27 -34.41 -16.35 27.46
CA ILE A 27 -35.58 -17.16 27.81
C ILE A 27 -35.53 -17.55 29.27
N GLN A 28 -34.36 -18.00 29.77
CA GLN A 28 -34.22 -18.51 31.13
C GLN A 28 -34.25 -17.40 32.21
N THR A 29 -33.71 -16.23 31.87
CA THR A 29 -33.59 -15.14 32.85
C THR A 29 -34.69 -14.10 32.75
N ASN A 30 -35.52 -14.15 31.70
CA ASN A 30 -36.52 -13.15 31.37
C ASN A 30 -35.95 -11.73 31.27
N HIS A 31 -34.68 -11.62 30.79
CA HIS A 31 -34.02 -10.34 30.60
C HIS A 31 -33.55 -10.16 29.16
N ILE A 32 -33.48 -8.90 28.73
CA ILE A 32 -32.82 -8.55 27.47
C ILE A 32 -31.34 -8.83 27.62
N ASN A 33 -30.75 -9.53 26.64
CA ASN A 33 -29.33 -9.78 26.60
C ASN A 33 -28.72 -9.13 25.34
N VAL A 34 -27.51 -8.57 25.46
CA VAL A 34 -26.75 -7.99 24.35
C VAL A 34 -25.36 -8.61 24.37
N ALA A 35 -24.93 -9.12 23.23
CA ALA A 35 -23.63 -9.76 23.08
C ALA A 35 -23.01 -9.43 21.73
N SER A 36 -21.67 -9.33 21.69
CA SER A 36 -20.91 -9.28 20.45
C SER A 36 -20.45 -10.68 20.12
N VAL A 37 -20.77 -11.17 18.94
CA VAL A 37 -20.49 -12.54 18.49
C VAL A 37 -20.10 -12.57 17.03
N TYR A 38 -19.62 -13.70 16.55
CA TYR A 38 -19.31 -13.93 15.14
C TYR A 38 -20.25 -14.98 14.56
N LEU A 39 -20.93 -14.63 13.46
CA LEU A 39 -21.73 -15.56 12.67
C LEU A 39 -20.91 -16.17 11.54
N LEU A 40 -21.23 -17.41 11.13
CA LEU A 40 -20.65 -18.01 9.94
C LEU A 40 -21.39 -17.56 8.68
N HIS A 41 -20.70 -16.89 7.77
CA HIS A 41 -21.23 -16.55 6.45
C HIS A 41 -21.24 -17.79 5.56
N LYS A 42 -22.18 -17.87 4.61
CA LYS A 42 -22.29 -18.99 3.65
C LYS A 42 -21.02 -19.26 2.83
N ALA A 43 -20.15 -18.26 2.67
CA ALA A 43 -18.85 -18.38 2.00
C ALA A 43 -17.70 -18.83 2.95
N GLY A 44 -18.00 -19.19 4.20
CA GLY A 44 -17.06 -19.79 5.14
C GLY A 44 -16.31 -18.81 6.08
N TYR A 45 -16.47 -17.52 5.92
CA TYR A 45 -15.82 -16.53 6.80
C TYR A 45 -16.73 -16.11 7.96
N ARG A 46 -16.14 -15.56 9.02
CA ARG A 46 -16.85 -15.08 10.21
C ARG A 46 -17.20 -13.60 10.09
N VAL A 47 -18.46 -13.24 10.41
CA VAL A 47 -19.00 -11.88 10.38
C VAL A 47 -19.23 -11.40 11.81
N PRO A 48 -18.61 -10.29 12.26
CA PRO A 48 -18.88 -9.72 13.57
C PRO A 48 -20.27 -9.08 13.60
N VAL A 49 -21.05 -9.47 14.59
CA VAL A 49 -22.40 -8.95 14.80
C VAL A 49 -22.65 -8.59 16.26
N SER A 50 -23.44 -7.55 16.47
CA SER A 50 -24.08 -7.30 17.76
C SER A 50 -25.41 -8.03 17.78
N VAL A 51 -25.59 -8.90 18.75
CA VAL A 51 -26.81 -9.68 18.96
C VAL A 51 -27.56 -9.09 20.14
N ARG A 52 -28.84 -8.80 19.95
CA ARG A 52 -29.77 -8.41 21.01
C ARG A 52 -30.90 -9.42 21.08
N THR A 53 -31.07 -10.07 22.23
CA THR A 53 -32.14 -11.02 22.47
C THR A 53 -33.17 -10.44 23.44
N VAL A 54 -34.44 -10.59 23.10
CA VAL A 54 -35.57 -10.03 23.87
C VAL A 54 -36.57 -11.17 24.15
N PRO A 55 -36.91 -11.45 25.41
CA PRO A 55 -37.88 -12.49 25.75
C PRO A 55 -39.30 -12.07 25.29
N ILE A 56 -40.06 -13.03 24.82
CA ILE A 56 -41.49 -12.88 24.53
C ILE A 56 -42.24 -13.42 25.73
N VAL A 57 -43.06 -12.55 26.33
CA VAL A 57 -43.86 -12.92 27.51
C VAL A 57 -45.35 -12.88 27.18
N GLU A 58 -46.05 -13.99 27.42
CA GLU A 58 -47.49 -14.09 27.29
C GLU A 58 -48.09 -14.56 28.64
N ASN A 59 -49.11 -13.89 29.13
CA ASN A 59 -49.76 -14.21 30.41
C ASN A 59 -48.81 -14.30 31.62
N GLY A 60 -47.66 -13.62 31.57
CA GLY A 60 -46.67 -13.62 32.65
C GLY A 60 -45.62 -14.75 32.52
N GLU A 61 -45.73 -15.61 31.53
CA GLU A 61 -44.77 -16.66 31.23
C GLU A 61 -43.94 -16.38 29.99
N VAL A 62 -42.66 -16.71 29.98
CA VAL A 62 -41.78 -16.56 28.84
C VAL A 62 -42.07 -17.68 27.85
N VAL A 63 -42.67 -17.37 26.74
CA VAL A 63 -43.04 -18.33 25.66
C VAL A 63 -41.99 -18.47 24.57
N GLY A 64 -40.98 -17.54 24.56
CA GLY A 64 -39.93 -17.55 23.55
C GLY A 64 -39.03 -16.34 23.67
N ALA A 65 -38.19 -16.12 22.69
CA ALA A 65 -37.41 -14.90 22.54
C ALA A 65 -37.17 -14.55 21.08
N VAL A 66 -36.99 -13.26 20.81
CA VAL A 66 -36.56 -12.73 19.49
C VAL A 66 -35.09 -12.43 19.54
N GLU A 67 -34.37 -12.80 18.52
CA GLU A 67 -32.99 -12.43 18.30
C GLU A 67 -32.88 -11.43 17.15
N ILE A 68 -32.30 -10.28 17.43
CA ILE A 68 -32.01 -9.21 16.47
C ILE A 68 -30.51 -9.14 16.38
N PHE A 69 -29.95 -9.25 15.17
CA PHE A 69 -28.52 -9.07 14.97
C PHE A 69 -28.28 -7.96 13.95
N GLN A 70 -27.27 -7.15 14.27
CA GLN A 70 -26.78 -6.07 13.43
C GLN A 70 -25.31 -6.31 13.11
N VAL A 71 -24.98 -6.33 11.84
CA VAL A 71 -23.57 -6.44 11.40
C VAL A 71 -22.81 -5.21 11.92
N GLN A 72 -21.71 -5.44 12.60
CA GLN A 72 -20.83 -4.37 13.07
C GLN A 72 -19.98 -3.84 11.89
N HIS A 73 -20.57 -2.97 11.08
CA HIS A 73 -19.92 -2.37 9.91
C HIS A 73 -18.74 -1.48 10.33
N GLU A 74 -18.81 -0.83 11.48
CA GLU A 74 -17.76 0.09 11.96
C GLU A 74 -16.37 -0.56 12.06
N ARG A 75 -16.29 -1.85 12.40
CA ARG A 75 -15.02 -2.57 12.48
C ARG A 75 -14.46 -2.95 11.10
N MET A 76 -15.32 -3.24 10.14
CA MET A 76 -14.95 -3.53 8.76
C MET A 76 -14.64 -2.23 8.00
N GLU A 77 -15.49 -1.21 8.09
CA GLU A 77 -15.26 0.10 7.49
C GLU A 77 -13.99 0.78 8.05
N SER A 78 -13.70 0.64 9.36
CA SER A 78 -12.48 1.20 9.93
C SER A 78 -11.22 0.48 9.45
N LEU A 79 -11.25 -0.82 9.20
CA LEU A 79 -10.12 -1.56 8.64
C LEU A 79 -9.89 -1.22 7.15
N TYR A 80 -10.96 -1.16 6.34
CA TYR A 80 -10.89 -0.70 4.95
C TYR A 80 -10.44 0.75 4.87
N ASN A 81 -11.00 1.63 5.72
CA ASN A 81 -10.60 3.04 5.78
C ASN A 81 -9.13 3.20 6.23
N VAL A 82 -8.61 2.39 7.13
CA VAL A 82 -7.20 2.45 7.56
C VAL A 82 -6.26 1.97 6.46
N GLU A 83 -6.60 0.94 5.69
CA GLU A 83 -5.79 0.51 4.56
C GLU A 83 -5.87 1.50 3.40
N GLU A 84 -7.05 2.03 3.10
CA GLU A 84 -7.25 3.07 2.10
C GLU A 84 -6.56 4.38 2.50
N LEU A 85 -6.67 4.80 3.75
CA LEU A 85 -5.95 5.96 4.30
C LEU A 85 -4.43 5.74 4.30
N LYS A 86 -3.94 4.54 4.56
CA LYS A 86 -2.51 4.20 4.44
C LYS A 86 -2.07 4.26 2.98
N ALA A 87 -2.84 3.71 2.05
CA ALA A 87 -2.55 3.80 0.62
C ALA A 87 -2.52 5.25 0.16
N LEU A 88 -3.52 6.06 0.51
CA LEU A 88 -3.57 7.50 0.22
C LEU A 88 -2.41 8.29 0.87
N ALA A 89 -1.96 7.89 2.05
CA ALA A 89 -0.87 8.55 2.77
C ALA A 89 0.53 8.15 2.30
N LEU A 90 0.67 6.99 1.65
CA LEU A 90 1.97 6.37 1.33
C LEU A 90 2.23 6.22 -0.16
N THR A 91 1.22 6.40 -1.03
CA THR A 91 1.36 6.31 -2.48
C THR A 91 1.11 7.63 -3.18
N ASP A 92 1.74 7.83 -4.32
CA ASP A 92 1.44 8.90 -5.26
C ASP A 92 0.20 8.54 -6.08
N GLN A 93 -0.79 9.42 -6.10
CA GLN A 93 -2.10 9.16 -6.71
C GLN A 93 -2.08 9.04 -8.23
N LEU A 94 -1.10 9.68 -8.88
CA LEU A 94 -0.98 9.66 -10.32
C LEU A 94 -0.32 8.36 -10.83
N THR A 95 0.76 7.95 -10.16
CA THR A 95 1.61 6.85 -10.62
C THR A 95 1.39 5.55 -9.86
N ALA A 96 0.67 5.59 -8.74
CA ALA A 96 0.52 4.50 -7.77
C ALA A 96 1.84 4.00 -7.16
N LEU A 97 2.96 4.69 -7.41
CA LEU A 97 4.22 4.41 -6.74
C LEU A 97 4.19 4.89 -5.28
N PRO A 98 5.05 4.36 -4.42
CA PRO A 98 5.39 4.98 -3.15
C PRO A 98 5.67 6.48 -3.32
N ASN A 99 5.06 7.30 -2.46
CA ASN A 99 5.32 8.74 -2.46
C ASN A 99 6.63 9.07 -1.70
N ARG A 100 7.02 10.33 -1.72
CA ARG A 100 8.23 10.84 -1.05
C ARG A 100 8.30 10.39 0.41
N ARG A 101 7.22 10.54 1.17
CA ARG A 101 7.18 10.19 2.60
C ARG A 101 7.48 8.71 2.84
N TYR A 102 6.90 7.83 2.05
CA TYR A 102 7.16 6.40 2.15
C TYR A 102 8.59 6.05 1.71
N THR A 103 9.08 6.70 0.66
CA THR A 103 10.45 6.54 0.15
C THR A 103 11.49 6.91 1.22
N GLU A 104 11.32 8.02 1.95
CA GLU A 104 12.18 8.44 3.06
C GLU A 104 12.17 7.40 4.20
N THR A 105 11.00 6.87 4.53
CA THR A 105 10.86 5.81 5.55
C THR A 105 11.56 4.51 5.10
N PHE A 106 11.37 4.11 3.85
CA PHE A 106 12.01 2.92 3.29
C PHE A 106 13.53 3.05 3.25
N LEU A 107 14.04 4.20 2.84
CA LEU A 107 15.48 4.48 2.82
C LEU A 107 16.09 4.38 4.22
N THR A 108 15.41 4.94 5.23
CA THR A 108 15.84 4.81 6.64
C THR A 108 15.88 3.34 7.09
N SER A 109 14.90 2.54 6.71
CA SER A 109 14.91 1.09 6.98
C SER A 109 16.07 0.39 6.29
N ARG A 110 16.38 0.75 5.05
CA ARG A 110 17.50 0.19 4.28
C ARG A 110 18.86 0.54 4.90
N ILE A 111 19.02 1.77 5.42
CA ILE A 111 20.21 2.18 6.17
C ILE A 111 20.39 1.33 7.43
N ASN A 112 19.31 1.07 8.16
CA ASN A 112 19.36 0.21 9.35
C ASN A 112 19.73 -1.23 9.01
N GLU A 113 19.25 -1.75 7.91
CA GLU A 113 19.60 -3.08 7.39
C GLU A 113 21.10 -3.15 6.98
N TYR A 114 21.62 -2.12 6.32
CA TYR A 114 23.05 -2.01 6.05
C TYR A 114 23.87 -2.04 7.35
N LYS A 115 23.50 -1.27 8.35
CA LYS A 115 24.19 -1.23 9.64
C LYS A 115 24.17 -2.57 10.39
N ALA A 116 23.08 -3.33 10.25
CA ALA A 116 22.90 -4.60 10.95
C ALA A 116 23.53 -5.78 10.22
N LEU A 117 23.46 -5.82 8.87
CA LEU A 117 23.78 -7.00 8.06
C LEU A 117 24.89 -6.75 7.04
N GLY A 118 25.32 -5.50 6.85
CA GLY A 118 26.35 -5.14 5.85
C GLY A 118 25.85 -5.28 4.39
N ILE A 119 24.54 -5.27 4.16
CA ILE A 119 23.97 -5.39 2.81
C ILE A 119 24.08 -4.06 2.09
N ASN A 120 24.98 -3.98 1.12
CA ASN A 120 25.19 -2.78 0.32
C ASN A 120 24.00 -2.43 -0.54
N PHE A 121 23.73 -1.14 -0.68
CA PHE A 121 22.69 -0.62 -1.58
C PHE A 121 23.12 0.71 -2.19
N GLY A 122 22.47 1.07 -3.28
CA GLY A 122 22.65 2.35 -3.95
C GLY A 122 21.33 3.09 -4.11
N VAL A 123 21.44 4.40 -4.30
CA VAL A 123 20.35 5.32 -4.56
C VAL A 123 20.49 5.88 -5.97
N LEU A 124 19.41 5.85 -6.73
CA LEU A 124 19.25 6.46 -8.03
C LEU A 124 18.30 7.65 -7.88
N PHE A 125 18.74 8.86 -8.18
CA PHE A 125 17.86 10.02 -8.30
C PHE A 125 17.64 10.28 -9.79
N MET A 126 16.41 10.28 -10.24
CA MET A 126 16.03 10.30 -11.66
C MET A 126 15.09 11.44 -11.93
N ASP A 127 15.25 12.08 -13.09
CA ASP A 127 14.39 13.19 -13.52
C ASP A 127 14.18 13.11 -15.05
N ILE A 128 12.97 13.43 -15.51
CA ILE A 128 12.61 13.41 -16.93
C ILE A 128 13.16 14.66 -17.60
N ASP A 129 13.98 14.46 -18.62
CA ASP A 129 14.62 15.56 -19.34
C ASP A 129 13.59 16.43 -20.06
N HIS A 130 13.70 17.73 -19.89
CA HIS A 130 12.86 18.74 -20.53
C HIS A 130 11.35 18.56 -20.33
N PHE A 131 10.92 17.95 -19.21
CA PHE A 131 9.52 17.61 -18.97
C PHE A 131 8.58 18.82 -19.01
N LYS A 132 9.04 19.99 -18.54
CA LYS A 132 8.27 21.22 -18.65
C LYS A 132 8.00 21.59 -20.12
N LEU A 133 9.01 21.54 -20.99
CA LEU A 133 8.85 21.82 -22.41
C LEU A 133 7.93 20.79 -23.10
N PHE A 134 8.02 19.53 -22.67
CA PHE A 134 7.12 18.48 -23.13
C PHE A 134 5.67 18.81 -22.77
N ASN A 135 5.40 19.20 -21.52
CA ASN A 135 4.07 19.60 -21.07
C ASN A 135 3.55 20.85 -21.80
N ASP A 136 4.41 21.85 -22.05
CA ASP A 136 4.05 23.05 -22.76
C ASP A 136 3.66 22.75 -24.23
N GLN A 137 4.27 21.71 -24.83
CA GLN A 137 4.00 21.31 -26.23
C GLN A 137 2.80 20.36 -26.35
N TYR A 138 2.64 19.38 -25.46
CA TYR A 138 1.66 18.28 -25.61
C TYR A 138 0.53 18.34 -24.59
N GLY A 139 0.61 19.24 -23.62
CA GLY A 139 -0.35 19.39 -22.52
C GLY A 139 -0.09 18.48 -21.31
N HIS A 140 -0.54 18.93 -20.15
CA HIS A 140 -0.34 18.21 -18.88
C HIS A 140 -0.94 16.81 -18.86
N GLY A 141 -2.05 16.56 -19.58
CA GLY A 141 -2.65 15.22 -19.64
C GLY A 141 -1.72 14.18 -20.26
N VAL A 142 -0.99 14.56 -21.32
CA VAL A 142 0.01 13.68 -21.95
C VAL A 142 1.24 13.52 -21.04
N GLY A 143 1.64 14.58 -20.35
CA GLY A 143 2.68 14.50 -19.31
C GLY A 143 2.32 13.54 -18.18
N ASP A 144 1.06 13.55 -17.73
CA ASP A 144 0.56 12.57 -16.75
C ASP A 144 0.66 11.13 -17.27
N ASP A 145 0.39 10.90 -18.55
CA ASP A 145 0.54 9.58 -19.17
C ASP A 145 2.00 9.15 -19.25
N VAL A 146 2.93 10.07 -19.54
CA VAL A 146 4.39 9.83 -19.46
C VAL A 146 4.75 9.31 -18.06
N LEU A 147 4.33 10.02 -17.01
CA LEU A 147 4.62 9.65 -15.61
C LEU A 147 4.07 8.27 -15.26
N ARG A 148 2.83 7.97 -15.65
CA ARG A 148 2.20 6.64 -15.42
C ARG A 148 2.95 5.52 -16.14
N ILE A 149 3.30 5.73 -17.40
CA ILE A 149 3.96 4.73 -18.24
C ILE A 149 5.38 4.49 -17.74
N LEU A 150 6.14 5.53 -17.40
CA LEU A 150 7.48 5.38 -16.82
C LEU A 150 7.43 4.67 -15.47
N ALA A 151 6.50 5.04 -14.59
CA ALA A 151 6.31 4.35 -13.30
C ALA A 151 6.09 2.84 -13.49
N LYS A 152 5.23 2.46 -14.45
CA LYS A 152 4.99 1.06 -14.80
C LYS A 152 6.23 0.38 -15.40
N THR A 153 6.96 1.10 -16.26
CA THR A 153 8.21 0.61 -16.87
C THR A 153 9.24 0.31 -15.77
N PHE A 154 9.44 1.23 -14.84
CA PHE A 154 10.39 1.04 -13.74
C PHE A 154 10.00 -0.13 -12.83
N THR A 155 8.74 -0.14 -12.35
CA THR A 155 8.25 -1.22 -11.46
C THR A 155 8.37 -2.60 -12.10
N SER A 156 8.07 -2.72 -13.39
CA SER A 156 8.10 -4.02 -14.11
C SER A 156 9.52 -4.53 -14.38
N ASN A 157 10.55 -3.69 -14.25
CA ASN A 157 11.93 -4.01 -14.65
C ASN A 157 12.94 -3.99 -13.49
N LEU A 158 12.55 -3.55 -12.32
CA LEU A 158 13.30 -3.67 -11.08
C LEU A 158 13.07 -5.04 -10.44
N ARG A 159 14.03 -5.50 -9.63
CA ARG A 159 13.92 -6.74 -8.86
C ARG A 159 13.01 -6.53 -7.66
N ASN A 160 12.48 -7.61 -7.08
CA ASN A 160 11.68 -7.54 -5.85
C ASN A 160 12.46 -6.98 -4.64
N SER A 161 13.78 -7.04 -4.67
CA SER A 161 14.68 -6.45 -3.66
C SER A 161 14.86 -4.95 -3.81
N ASP A 162 14.53 -4.43 -4.98
CA ASP A 162 14.71 -3.02 -5.33
C ASP A 162 13.41 -2.24 -5.08
N PHE A 163 13.56 -0.97 -4.86
CA PHE A 163 12.45 -0.07 -4.55
C PHE A 163 12.44 1.09 -5.54
N ILE A 164 11.24 1.56 -5.89
CA ILE A 164 11.04 2.77 -6.68
C ILE A 164 9.93 3.60 -6.06
N GLY A 165 10.12 4.92 -5.95
CA GLY A 165 9.14 5.88 -5.50
C GLY A 165 9.15 7.14 -6.35
N ARG A 166 8.03 7.86 -6.36
CA ARG A 166 7.94 9.20 -6.93
C ARG A 166 8.32 10.22 -5.87
N TRP A 167 9.36 11.02 -6.15
CA TRP A 167 9.87 12.00 -5.19
C TRP A 167 9.11 13.32 -5.25
N GLY A 168 8.73 13.75 -6.45
CA GLY A 168 7.93 14.95 -6.70
C GLY A 168 7.88 15.27 -8.19
N GLY A 169 6.91 16.03 -8.66
CA GLY A 169 6.86 16.47 -10.06
C GLY A 169 7.19 15.37 -11.07
N GLU A 170 8.33 15.51 -11.73
CA GLU A 170 8.92 14.59 -12.71
C GLU A 170 10.07 13.73 -12.14
N GLU A 171 10.27 13.75 -10.81
CA GLU A 171 11.39 13.10 -10.13
C GLU A 171 11.02 11.75 -9.51
N PHE A 172 11.91 10.77 -9.64
CA PHE A 172 11.80 9.44 -9.07
C PHE A 172 13.05 9.07 -8.27
N ILE A 173 12.90 8.23 -7.25
CA ILE A 173 14.01 7.63 -6.51
C ILE A 173 13.94 6.13 -6.61
N GLY A 174 15.06 5.51 -7.04
CA GLY A 174 15.32 4.09 -6.95
C GLY A 174 16.25 3.78 -5.77
N ILE A 175 15.98 2.69 -5.04
CA ILE A 175 16.85 2.16 -3.99
C ILE A 175 17.13 0.70 -4.35
N CYS A 176 18.36 0.39 -4.73
CA CYS A 176 18.72 -0.89 -5.32
C CYS A 176 19.74 -1.61 -4.44
N VAL A 177 19.49 -2.89 -4.15
CA VAL A 177 20.47 -3.76 -3.49
C VAL A 177 21.56 -4.12 -4.50
N CYS A 178 22.78 -3.63 -4.29
CA CYS A 178 23.90 -3.86 -5.17
C CYS A 178 25.21 -3.91 -4.38
N PRO A 179 26.15 -4.80 -4.76
CA PRO A 179 27.40 -4.98 -4.04
C PRO A 179 28.41 -3.85 -4.30
N ASP A 180 28.37 -3.21 -5.49
CA ASP A 180 29.39 -2.28 -5.98
C ASP A 180 28.82 -1.24 -6.95
N GLU A 181 29.65 -0.27 -7.31
CA GLU A 181 29.30 0.82 -8.24
C GLU A 181 29.01 0.35 -9.66
N ASP A 182 29.69 -0.69 -10.13
CA ASP A 182 29.48 -1.22 -11.49
C ASP A 182 28.10 -1.85 -11.61
N SER A 183 27.67 -2.60 -10.58
CA SER A 183 26.32 -3.16 -10.49
C SER A 183 25.25 -2.05 -10.44
N LEU A 184 25.48 -1.00 -9.67
CA LEU A 184 24.59 0.16 -9.60
C LEU A 184 24.50 0.88 -10.94
N ARG A 185 25.63 1.09 -11.61
CA ARG A 185 25.70 1.70 -12.93
C ARG A 185 24.92 0.90 -13.98
N GLN A 186 25.02 -0.44 -13.95
CA GLN A 186 24.27 -1.31 -14.85
C GLN A 186 22.77 -1.18 -14.64
N VAL A 187 22.32 -1.07 -13.38
CA VAL A 187 20.87 -0.83 -13.08
C VAL A 187 20.45 0.54 -13.58
N ALA A 188 21.22 1.58 -13.31
CA ALA A 188 20.94 2.94 -13.77
C ALA A 188 20.83 3.01 -15.29
N GLU A 189 21.81 2.46 -16.03
CA GLU A 189 21.82 2.48 -17.49
C GLU A 189 20.68 1.63 -18.08
N LYS A 190 20.35 0.49 -17.49
CA LYS A 190 19.19 -0.29 -17.88
C LYS A 190 17.89 0.55 -17.76
N ILE A 191 17.69 1.23 -16.64
CA ILE A 191 16.50 2.07 -16.39
C ILE A 191 16.46 3.24 -17.38
N ARG A 192 17.60 3.90 -17.63
CA ARG A 192 17.72 4.99 -18.61
C ARG A 192 17.32 4.55 -20.02
N ILE A 193 17.87 3.43 -20.48
CA ILE A 193 17.55 2.87 -21.80
C ILE A 193 16.08 2.49 -21.91
N LEU A 194 15.51 1.87 -20.87
CA LEU A 194 14.11 1.48 -20.87
C LEU A 194 13.18 2.71 -20.91
N ALA A 195 13.52 3.79 -20.20
CA ALA A 195 12.80 5.04 -20.29
C ALA A 195 12.81 5.62 -21.71
N GLU A 196 14.00 5.69 -22.32
CA GLU A 196 14.18 6.19 -23.70
C GLU A 196 13.42 5.35 -24.75
N LYS A 197 13.32 4.03 -24.54
CA LYS A 197 12.60 3.10 -25.44
C LYS A 197 11.11 2.97 -25.10
N THR A 198 10.64 3.67 -24.08
CA THR A 198 9.22 3.68 -23.74
C THR A 198 8.45 4.49 -24.80
N SER A 199 7.33 3.93 -25.23
CA SER A 199 6.47 4.51 -26.27
C SER A 199 5.22 5.09 -25.64
N ILE A 200 5.00 6.39 -25.76
CA ILE A 200 3.84 7.11 -25.25
C ILE A 200 2.89 7.37 -26.42
N PRO A 201 1.69 6.75 -26.45
CA PRO A 201 0.71 7.00 -27.52
C PRO A 201 0.23 8.45 -27.54
N TYR A 202 0.24 9.10 -28.72
CA TYR A 202 -0.28 10.45 -28.90
C TYR A 202 -0.84 10.60 -30.30
N ALA A 203 -2.17 10.73 -30.45
CA ALA A 203 -2.84 10.74 -31.74
C ALA A 203 -2.37 9.55 -32.62
N ASP A 204 -1.91 9.83 -33.83
CA ASP A 204 -1.42 8.82 -34.79
C ASP A 204 0.10 8.56 -34.69
N GLN A 205 0.75 9.03 -33.63
CA GLN A 205 2.20 8.92 -33.44
C GLN A 205 2.56 8.41 -32.04
N SER A 206 3.83 8.09 -31.84
CA SER A 206 4.40 7.72 -30.56
C SER A 206 5.45 8.75 -30.15
N LEU A 207 5.35 9.21 -28.90
CA LEU A 207 6.33 10.09 -28.30
C LEU A 207 7.28 9.28 -27.43
N SER A 208 8.46 9.82 -27.18
CA SER A 208 9.44 9.27 -26.23
C SER A 208 10.03 10.40 -25.39
N VAL A 209 10.53 10.06 -24.23
CA VAL A 209 11.26 10.96 -23.35
C VAL A 209 12.56 10.30 -22.91
N SER A 210 13.55 11.10 -22.56
CA SER A 210 14.76 10.64 -21.89
C SER A 210 14.71 10.99 -20.40
N ILE A 211 15.53 10.34 -19.62
CA ILE A 211 15.74 10.66 -18.21
C ILE A 211 17.23 10.80 -17.92
N SER A 212 17.57 11.73 -17.06
CA SER A 212 18.88 11.82 -16.43
C SER A 212 18.88 11.12 -15.08
N ILE A 213 20.01 10.51 -14.70
CA ILE A 213 20.13 9.74 -13.46
C ILE A 213 21.41 10.14 -12.72
N GLY A 214 21.30 10.48 -11.44
CA GLY A 214 22.39 10.50 -10.49
C GLY A 214 22.38 9.22 -9.66
N ALA A 215 23.48 8.48 -9.67
CA ALA A 215 23.61 7.17 -9.02
C ALA A 215 24.74 7.18 -7.99
N THR A 216 24.49 6.68 -6.79
CA THR A 216 25.51 6.58 -5.75
C THR A 216 25.26 5.44 -4.78
N LEU A 217 26.31 4.75 -4.34
CA LEU A 217 26.22 3.80 -3.23
C LEU A 217 26.06 4.54 -1.90
N TYR A 218 25.34 3.95 -0.97
CA TYR A 218 25.30 4.43 0.41
C TYR A 218 26.71 4.34 1.03
N GLN A 219 27.11 5.36 1.79
CA GLN A 219 28.36 5.40 2.54
C GLN A 219 28.06 5.30 4.04
N THR A 220 28.96 4.64 4.76
CA THR A 220 28.82 4.49 6.22
C THR A 220 28.65 5.86 6.89
N ASP A 221 27.73 5.90 7.87
CA ASP A 221 27.38 7.07 8.68
C ASP A 221 26.66 8.23 7.98
N GLU A 222 26.29 8.09 6.70
CA GLU A 222 25.40 9.05 6.05
C GLU A 222 23.97 8.95 6.60
N THR A 223 23.30 10.09 6.64
CA THR A 223 21.83 10.13 6.83
C THR A 223 21.09 9.88 5.51
N ALA A 224 19.80 9.57 5.58
CA ALA A 224 18.95 9.45 4.40
C ALA A 224 18.98 10.73 3.53
N GLU A 225 18.97 11.90 4.14
CA GLU A 225 19.04 13.17 3.45
C GLU A 225 20.37 13.37 2.72
N GLN A 226 21.49 12.99 3.35
CA GLN A 226 22.82 13.15 2.77
C GLN A 226 23.03 12.28 1.52
N VAL A 227 22.62 11.00 1.56
CA VAL A 227 22.75 10.13 0.39
C VAL A 227 21.84 10.58 -0.75
N VAL A 228 20.61 11.03 -0.47
CA VAL A 228 19.71 11.59 -1.48
C VAL A 228 20.28 12.86 -2.09
N GLN A 229 20.78 13.79 -1.27
CA GLN A 229 21.42 15.03 -1.77
C GLN A 229 22.64 14.74 -2.64
N ARG A 230 23.43 13.72 -2.31
CA ARG A 230 24.57 13.32 -3.12
C ARG A 230 24.14 12.74 -4.47
N ALA A 231 23.07 11.93 -4.50
CA ALA A 231 22.50 11.43 -5.73
C ALA A 231 21.91 12.57 -6.60
N ASP A 232 21.23 13.55 -6.00
CA ASP A 232 20.72 14.74 -6.66
C ASP A 232 21.83 15.60 -7.28
N ASN A 233 22.92 15.84 -6.54
CA ASN A 233 24.08 16.55 -7.09
C ASN A 233 24.68 15.84 -8.31
N LEU A 234 24.74 14.51 -8.31
CA LEU A 234 25.20 13.73 -9.46
C LEU A 234 24.23 13.80 -10.64
N LEU A 235 22.91 13.82 -10.37
CA LEU A 235 21.90 14.07 -11.39
C LEU A 235 22.11 15.45 -12.06
N TYR A 236 22.32 16.49 -11.26
CA TYR A 236 22.58 17.82 -11.79
C TYR A 236 23.84 17.85 -12.69
N MET A 237 24.90 17.16 -12.30
CA MET A 237 26.10 17.02 -13.14
C MET A 237 25.81 16.26 -14.44
N SER A 238 25.00 15.22 -14.39
CA SER A 238 24.57 14.45 -15.57
C SER A 238 23.82 15.37 -16.57
N LYS A 239 22.88 16.18 -16.10
CA LYS A 239 22.12 17.13 -16.93
C LYS A 239 23.00 18.23 -17.57
N THR A 240 24.12 18.60 -16.93
CA THR A 240 25.01 19.65 -17.43
C THR A 240 26.12 19.15 -18.34
N SER A 241 26.39 17.85 -18.32
CA SER A 241 27.49 17.22 -19.11
C SER A 241 27.03 16.69 -20.45
N GLY A 242 25.75 16.76 -20.76
CA GLY A 242 25.22 16.42 -22.05
C GLY A 242 24.34 15.33 -22.19
#